data_069595fc56b907d6bd307d7b20c36742
#
_entry.id   069595fc56b907d6bd307d7b20c36742
#
_cell.length_a   1.000
_cell.length_b   1.000
_cell.length_c   1.000
_cell.angle_alpha   90.00
_cell.angle_beta   90.00
_cell.angle_gamma   90.00
#
_symmetry.space_group_name_H-M   'P 1'
#
loop_
_entity.id
_entity.type
_entity.pdbx_description
1 polymer ?
#
loop_
_entity_poly.entity_id
_entity_poly.type
_entity_poly.pdbx_seq_one_letter_code
_entity_poly.pdbx_strand_id
1 'polypeptide(L)'
;MASMQYDVKSAHATASGVLVNYRTRLKGAVVSANATAASRNTIFADNTPQSGTYNIPGSTTCTVTITNHGLTTGDRVWLNFTSGTAVDNVYPVTVTGANTFEVTTASLTTSGNVTMYADILCEADSYNPTAFNVLIPGEGILAEQGIFVGLVANVTATIFYG
;
A
#
# COMPACT_ATOMS: atom_id res chain seq x y z
N MET A 1 -8.00 -39.23 7.35
CA MET A 1 -6.79 -38.53 6.89
C MET A 1 -7.24 -37.17 6.43
N ALA A 2 -6.87 -36.12 7.15
CA ALA A 2 -7.11 -34.76 6.70
C ALA A 2 -6.29 -34.57 5.43
N SER A 3 -6.95 -34.29 4.32
CA SER A 3 -6.31 -33.84 3.09
C SER A 3 -5.53 -32.59 3.46
N MET A 4 -4.22 -32.63 3.30
CA MET A 4 -3.44 -31.41 3.31
C MET A 4 -3.98 -30.52 2.20
N GLN A 5 -4.66 -29.48 2.58
CA GLN A 5 -5.22 -28.52 1.66
C GLN A 5 -4.10 -27.77 0.98
N TYR A 6 -3.96 -27.99 -0.30
CA TYR A 6 -3.06 -27.23 -1.17
C TYR A 6 -3.74 -25.93 -1.59
N ASP A 7 -4.11 -25.12 -0.58
CA ASP A 7 -4.89 -23.91 -0.80
C ASP A 7 -4.02 -22.66 -1.00
N VAL A 8 -2.73 -22.84 -1.22
CA VAL A 8 -1.86 -21.71 -1.55
C VAL A 8 -2.00 -21.39 -3.03
N LYS A 9 -2.58 -20.24 -3.29
CA LYS A 9 -2.68 -19.62 -4.60
C LYS A 9 -1.62 -18.54 -4.74
N SER A 10 -1.38 -18.09 -5.95
CA SER A 10 -0.50 -16.95 -6.22
C SER A 10 -1.16 -15.93 -7.13
N ALA A 11 -0.80 -14.68 -6.95
CA ALA A 11 -1.14 -13.59 -7.86
C ALA A 11 0.07 -12.70 -8.07
N HIS A 12 0.27 -12.25 -9.31
CA HIS A 12 1.40 -11.40 -9.70
C HIS A 12 0.92 -10.01 -10.09
N ALA A 13 1.66 -9.00 -9.65
CA ALA A 13 1.40 -7.60 -9.95
C ALA A 13 2.62 -6.89 -10.53
N THR A 14 2.40 -6.09 -11.55
CA THR A 14 3.36 -5.16 -12.15
C THR A 14 2.97 -3.69 -11.96
N ALA A 15 1.83 -3.46 -11.34
CA ALA A 15 1.31 -2.15 -10.97
C ALA A 15 0.48 -2.27 -9.68
N SER A 16 0.27 -1.15 -8.99
CA SER A 16 -0.61 -1.10 -7.82
C SER A 16 -2.04 -1.49 -8.17
N GLY A 17 -2.69 -2.25 -7.29
CA GLY A 17 -4.08 -2.68 -7.50
C GLY A 17 -4.52 -3.79 -6.56
N VAL A 18 -5.78 -4.16 -6.68
CA VAL A 18 -6.38 -5.26 -5.93
C VAL A 18 -5.99 -6.59 -6.58
N LEU A 19 -5.31 -7.44 -5.83
CA LEU A 19 -4.91 -8.79 -6.25
C LEU A 19 -5.93 -9.85 -5.87
N VAL A 20 -6.53 -9.70 -4.69
CA VAL A 20 -7.56 -10.59 -4.17
C VAL A 20 -8.67 -9.72 -3.60
N ASN A 21 -9.92 -10.01 -3.93
CA ASN A 21 -11.09 -9.21 -3.55
C ASN A 21 -12.06 -9.98 -2.64
N TYR A 22 -11.55 -10.90 -1.86
CA TYR A 22 -12.30 -11.67 -0.88
C TYR A 22 -11.41 -11.99 0.32
N ARG A 23 -12.05 -12.29 1.46
CA ARG A 23 -11.38 -12.65 2.70
C ARG A 23 -10.40 -13.80 2.48
N THR A 24 -9.15 -13.59 2.84
CA THR A 24 -8.05 -14.53 2.62
C THR A 24 -6.91 -14.30 3.61
N ARG A 25 -5.83 -15.04 3.49
CA ARG A 25 -4.61 -14.82 4.26
C ARG A 25 -3.41 -14.63 3.34
N LEU A 26 -2.63 -13.58 3.61
CA LEU A 26 -1.32 -13.39 3.01
C LEU A 26 -0.34 -14.38 3.64
N LYS A 27 0.18 -15.30 2.85
CA LYS A 27 1.11 -16.37 3.30
C LYS A 27 2.56 -16.05 3.01
N GLY A 28 2.81 -15.17 2.06
CA GLY A 28 4.14 -14.72 1.70
C GLY A 28 4.13 -13.91 0.43
N ALA A 29 5.27 -13.33 0.09
CA ALA A 29 5.44 -12.59 -1.14
C ALA A 29 6.86 -12.70 -1.68
N VAL A 30 7.00 -12.59 -2.99
CA VAL A 30 8.26 -12.31 -3.68
C VAL A 30 8.18 -10.90 -4.22
N VAL A 31 9.10 -10.04 -3.82
CA VAL A 31 9.22 -8.68 -4.32
C VAL A 31 10.48 -8.58 -5.17
N SER A 32 10.37 -8.04 -6.36
CA SER A 32 11.48 -7.89 -7.29
C SER A 32 11.54 -6.48 -7.85
N ALA A 33 12.71 -5.84 -7.74
CA ALA A 33 13.01 -4.60 -8.41
C ALA A 33 13.81 -4.88 -9.69
N ASN A 34 13.39 -4.34 -10.83
CA ASN A 34 14.07 -4.52 -12.12
C ASN A 34 14.99 -3.35 -12.48
N ALA A 35 14.96 -2.28 -11.70
CA ALA A 35 15.86 -1.13 -11.77
C ALA A 35 15.96 -0.47 -10.39
N THR A 36 16.87 0.49 -10.22
CA THR A 36 16.92 1.30 -9.00
C THR A 36 15.63 2.08 -8.86
N ALA A 37 14.83 1.76 -7.86
CA ALA A 37 13.60 2.47 -7.56
C ALA A 37 13.90 3.81 -6.85
N ALA A 38 13.18 4.87 -7.22
CA ALA A 38 13.28 6.17 -6.57
C ALA A 38 12.70 6.14 -5.14
N SER A 39 11.66 5.34 -4.93
CA SER A 39 11.12 4.93 -3.65
C SER A 39 11.15 3.41 -3.58
N ARG A 40 11.22 2.83 -2.40
CA ARG A 40 11.50 1.40 -2.21
C ARG A 40 10.33 0.63 -1.63
N ASN A 41 9.31 1.34 -1.21
CA ASN A 41 8.24 0.74 -0.46
C ASN A 41 7.30 -0.06 -1.36
N THR A 42 7.09 -1.30 -1.00
CA THR A 42 6.02 -2.15 -1.49
C THR A 42 5.13 -2.49 -0.32
N ILE A 43 3.85 -2.29 -0.43
CA ILE A 43 2.92 -2.66 0.62
C ILE A 43 1.92 -3.71 0.13
N PHE A 44 1.51 -4.54 1.07
CA PHE A 44 0.33 -5.37 0.99
C PHE A 44 -0.62 -4.89 2.07
N ALA A 45 -1.80 -4.46 1.67
CA ALA A 45 -2.82 -3.91 2.58
C ALA A 45 -4.13 -4.69 2.46
N ASP A 46 -4.95 -4.66 3.49
CA ASP A 46 -6.33 -5.09 3.35
C ASP A 46 -7.05 -4.19 2.33
N ASN A 47 -7.91 -4.78 1.53
CA ASN A 47 -8.63 -4.07 0.47
C ASN A 47 -9.79 -3.24 1.07
N THR A 48 -9.44 -2.23 1.87
CA THR A 48 -10.35 -1.29 2.55
C THR A 48 -10.10 0.15 2.08
N PRO A 49 -10.37 0.48 0.77
CA PRO A 49 -10.07 1.80 0.24
C PRO A 49 -10.97 2.87 0.83
N GLN A 50 -10.38 3.99 1.22
CA GLN A 50 -11.08 5.23 1.56
C GLN A 50 -10.72 6.33 0.58
N SER A 51 -11.70 6.95 -0.03
CA SER A 51 -11.49 7.99 -1.05
C SER A 51 -11.66 9.39 -0.47
N GLY A 52 -10.89 10.33 -1.01
CA GLY A 52 -10.95 11.72 -0.64
C GLY A 52 -10.21 12.62 -1.61
N THR A 53 -9.80 13.78 -1.13
CA THR A 53 -9.07 14.78 -1.91
C THR A 53 -7.77 15.16 -1.23
N TYR A 54 -6.84 15.73 -1.98
CA TYR A 54 -5.60 16.26 -1.44
C TYR A 54 -5.25 17.61 -2.04
N ASN A 55 -4.41 18.37 -1.33
CA ASN A 55 -3.86 19.63 -1.78
C ASN A 55 -2.41 19.82 -1.30
N ILE A 56 -1.52 20.21 -2.22
CA ILE A 56 -0.12 20.58 -1.97
C ILE A 56 0.06 22.00 -2.51
N PRO A 57 0.10 23.04 -1.65
CA PRO A 57 0.06 24.44 -2.06
C PRO A 57 1.46 25.04 -2.32
N GLY A 58 2.35 24.36 -3.03
CA GLY A 58 3.73 24.85 -3.30
C GLY A 58 4.69 24.58 -2.13
N SER A 59 4.42 23.60 -1.31
CA SER A 59 5.22 23.20 -0.15
C SER A 59 5.49 21.69 -0.15
N THR A 60 6.13 21.19 0.89
CA THR A 60 6.27 19.74 1.13
C THR A 60 5.11 19.16 1.93
N THR A 61 4.19 19.99 2.42
CA THR A 61 3.02 19.54 3.17
C THR A 61 1.88 19.24 2.21
N CYS A 62 1.43 18.00 2.22
CA CYS A 62 0.22 17.55 1.54
C CYS A 62 -0.89 17.41 2.57
N THR A 63 -1.92 18.22 2.46
CA THR A 63 -3.15 18.07 3.27
C THR A 63 -4.10 17.11 2.55
N VAL A 64 -4.50 16.05 3.23
CA VAL A 64 -5.44 15.04 2.73
C VAL A 64 -6.75 15.18 3.51
N THR A 65 -7.87 15.14 2.78
CA THR A 65 -9.22 15.19 3.35
C THR A 65 -9.98 13.91 3.01
N ILE A 66 -10.25 13.10 4.03
CA ILE A 66 -11.02 11.85 3.95
C ILE A 66 -11.97 11.81 5.15
N THR A 67 -13.25 11.68 4.90
CA THR A 67 -14.26 11.69 5.96
C THR A 67 -14.08 10.51 6.91
N ASN A 68 -13.97 10.80 8.22
CA ASN A 68 -13.85 9.79 9.27
C ASN A 68 -12.74 8.77 9.00
N HIS A 69 -11.55 9.24 8.66
CA HIS A 69 -10.42 8.37 8.27
C HIS A 69 -9.93 7.42 9.38
N GLY A 70 -10.24 7.69 10.65
CA GLY A 70 -9.93 6.79 11.77
C GLY A 70 -8.44 6.71 12.16
N LEU A 71 -7.57 7.53 11.57
CA LEU A 71 -6.14 7.49 11.81
C LEU A 71 -5.73 8.20 13.09
N THR A 72 -4.57 7.81 13.61
CA THR A 72 -3.82 8.51 14.66
C THR A 72 -2.48 9.02 14.11
N THR A 73 -1.95 10.08 14.71
CA THR A 73 -0.64 10.60 14.30
C THR A 73 0.44 9.53 14.50
N GLY A 74 1.21 9.28 13.46
CA GLY A 74 2.24 8.23 13.39
C GLY A 74 1.83 6.99 12.61
N ASP A 75 0.55 6.81 12.32
CA ASP A 75 0.10 5.73 11.43
C ASP A 75 0.75 5.87 10.05
N ARG A 76 0.90 4.74 9.36
CA ARG A 76 1.41 4.69 8.00
C ARG A 76 0.29 4.26 7.07
N VAL A 77 0.14 4.97 5.96
CA VAL A 77 -0.89 4.70 4.97
C VAL A 77 -0.30 4.67 3.57
N TRP A 78 -0.85 3.84 2.69
CA TRP A 78 -0.60 3.99 1.26
C TRP A 78 -1.56 5.02 0.70
N LEU A 79 -1.01 6.03 0.00
CA LEU A 79 -1.78 7.00 -0.77
C LEU A 79 -1.59 6.75 -2.27
N ASN A 80 -2.70 6.50 -2.93
CA ASN A 80 -2.79 6.41 -4.39
C ASN A 80 -3.45 7.69 -4.91
N PHE A 81 -2.66 8.57 -5.50
CA PHE A 81 -3.11 9.85 -6.05
C PHE A 81 -3.70 9.62 -7.45
N THR A 82 -5.01 9.53 -7.53
CA THR A 82 -5.73 9.18 -8.76
C THR A 82 -5.87 10.34 -9.75
N SER A 83 -5.48 11.54 -9.35
CA SER A 83 -5.36 12.72 -10.22
C SER A 83 -4.30 13.70 -9.67
N GLY A 84 -3.84 14.62 -10.51
CA GLY A 84 -2.72 15.51 -10.17
C GLY A 84 -1.35 14.88 -10.43
N THR A 85 -0.33 15.33 -9.73
CA THR A 85 1.08 14.95 -9.98
C THR A 85 1.81 14.47 -8.72
N ALA A 86 1.10 14.27 -7.60
CA ALA A 86 1.68 13.70 -6.40
C ALA A 86 2.06 12.22 -6.62
N VAL A 87 3.04 11.74 -5.88
CA VAL A 87 3.62 10.40 -6.06
C VAL A 87 2.98 9.42 -5.09
N ASP A 88 2.51 8.29 -5.63
CA ASP A 88 1.99 7.18 -4.83
C ASP A 88 3.08 6.58 -3.96
N ASN A 89 2.82 6.46 -2.68
CA ASN A 89 3.77 5.90 -1.72
C ASN A 89 3.12 5.61 -0.36
N VAL A 90 3.90 5.01 0.53
CA VAL A 90 3.59 4.95 1.96
C VAL A 90 4.03 6.25 2.64
N TYR A 91 3.12 6.83 3.39
CA TYR A 91 3.36 8.08 4.11
C TYR A 91 3.03 7.93 5.60
N PRO A 92 3.91 8.38 6.51
CA PRO A 92 3.53 8.61 7.89
C PRO A 92 2.59 9.81 7.97
N VAL A 93 1.55 9.72 8.80
CA VAL A 93 0.53 10.76 8.89
C VAL A 93 0.69 11.61 10.15
N THR A 94 0.31 12.88 10.03
CA THR A 94 0.06 13.79 11.15
C THR A 94 -1.42 14.18 11.12
N VAL A 95 -2.20 13.68 12.07
CA VAL A 95 -3.63 13.97 12.13
C VAL A 95 -3.87 15.40 12.58
N THR A 96 -4.64 16.15 11.79
CA THR A 96 -5.02 17.55 12.06
C THR A 96 -6.49 17.72 12.40
N GLY A 97 -7.32 16.72 12.12
CA GLY A 97 -8.74 16.71 12.45
C GLY A 97 -9.38 15.36 12.15
N ALA A 98 -10.65 15.20 12.49
CA ALA A 98 -11.38 13.94 12.28
C ALA A 98 -11.48 13.52 10.79
N ASN A 99 -11.37 14.48 9.90
CA ASN A 99 -11.49 14.29 8.46
C ASN A 99 -10.23 14.74 7.70
N THR A 100 -9.18 15.18 8.39
CA THR A 100 -7.98 15.77 7.77
C THR A 100 -6.71 15.28 8.44
N PHE A 101 -5.72 14.99 7.61
CA PHE A 101 -4.36 14.72 8.05
C PHE A 101 -3.36 15.27 7.04
N GLU A 102 -2.13 15.38 7.46
CA GLU A 102 -1.02 15.85 6.64
C GLU A 102 0.04 14.76 6.48
N VAL A 103 0.66 14.77 5.30
CA VAL A 103 1.83 13.93 5.00
C VAL A 103 2.91 14.80 4.34
N THR A 104 4.17 14.37 4.44
CA THR A 104 5.29 15.07 3.79
C THR A 104 5.56 14.46 2.42
N THR A 105 5.46 15.29 1.39
CA THR A 105 5.72 14.92 -0.01
C THR A 105 6.91 15.74 -0.59
N ALA A 106 7.21 15.55 -1.87
CA ALA A 106 8.03 16.52 -2.58
C ALA A 106 7.33 17.89 -2.64
N SER A 107 8.09 18.96 -2.74
CA SER A 107 7.52 20.31 -2.91
C SER A 107 6.86 20.41 -4.29
N LEU A 108 5.55 20.54 -4.30
CA LEU A 108 4.71 20.60 -5.50
C LEU A 108 3.59 21.62 -5.32
N THR A 109 3.03 22.07 -6.43
CA THR A 109 1.74 22.78 -6.45
C THR A 109 0.76 21.91 -7.23
N THR A 110 -0.02 21.12 -6.54
CA THR A 110 -0.96 20.16 -7.15
C THR A 110 -2.09 19.82 -6.16
N SER A 111 -3.22 19.44 -6.72
CA SER A 111 -4.37 18.95 -5.96
C SER A 111 -5.14 17.92 -6.78
N GLY A 112 -5.98 17.14 -6.15
CA GLY A 112 -6.79 16.15 -6.84
C GLY A 112 -7.44 15.14 -5.92
N ASN A 113 -7.75 13.98 -6.49
CA ASN A 113 -8.35 12.87 -5.77
C ASN A 113 -7.27 11.90 -5.29
N VAL A 114 -7.55 11.27 -4.16
CA VAL A 114 -6.67 10.26 -3.54
C VAL A 114 -7.50 9.11 -2.99
N THR A 115 -6.96 7.92 -3.08
CA THR A 115 -7.46 6.73 -2.38
C THR A 115 -6.41 6.29 -1.36
N MET A 116 -6.84 6.11 -0.13
CA MET A 116 -6.02 5.66 0.99
C MET A 116 -6.29 4.20 1.31
N TYR A 117 -5.22 3.47 1.64
CA TYR A 117 -5.25 2.14 2.26
C TYR A 117 -4.49 2.22 3.58
N ALA A 118 -5.19 2.06 4.68
CA ALA A 118 -4.63 2.21 6.03
C ALA A 118 -4.22 0.89 6.67
N ASP A 119 -4.95 -0.20 6.39
CA ASP A 119 -4.73 -1.50 7.02
C ASP A 119 -3.58 -2.25 6.34
N ILE A 120 -2.33 -1.82 6.60
CA ILE A 120 -1.13 -2.42 6.03
C ILE A 120 -0.85 -3.76 6.71
N LEU A 121 -0.93 -4.85 5.93
CA LEU A 121 -0.64 -6.22 6.37
C LEU A 121 0.87 -6.47 6.44
N CYS A 122 1.60 -5.97 5.45
CA CYS A 122 3.04 -6.12 5.35
C CYS A 122 3.61 -5.01 4.48
N GLU A 123 4.76 -4.51 4.87
CA GLU A 123 5.55 -3.55 4.09
C GLU A 123 6.93 -4.15 3.82
N ALA A 124 7.44 -3.96 2.61
CA ALA A 124 8.73 -4.47 2.21
C ALA A 124 9.47 -3.44 1.34
N ASP A 125 10.74 -3.22 1.66
CA ASP A 125 11.60 -2.34 0.89
C ASP A 125 12.44 -3.14 -0.10
N SER A 126 12.35 -2.79 -1.39
CA SER A 126 13.25 -3.33 -2.42
C SER A 126 14.32 -2.30 -2.78
N TYR A 127 15.58 -2.72 -2.82
CA TYR A 127 16.71 -1.88 -3.15
C TYR A 127 17.60 -2.53 -4.19
N ASN A 128 17.89 -1.83 -5.26
CA ASN A 128 18.61 -2.34 -6.44
C ASN A 128 17.87 -3.46 -7.19
N PRO A 129 18.32 -3.86 -8.39
CA PRO A 129 17.75 -4.96 -9.14
C PRO A 129 17.97 -6.29 -8.40
N THR A 130 17.15 -6.59 -7.45
CA THR A 130 17.16 -7.82 -6.65
C THR A 130 15.75 -8.32 -6.45
N ALA A 131 15.63 -9.62 -6.23
CA ALA A 131 14.41 -10.24 -5.75
C ALA A 131 14.64 -10.79 -4.34
N PHE A 132 13.65 -10.65 -3.48
CA PHE A 132 13.69 -11.26 -2.15
C PHE A 132 12.32 -11.81 -1.78
N ASN A 133 12.33 -12.76 -0.86
CA ASN A 133 11.12 -13.40 -0.36
C ASN A 133 10.76 -12.82 0.99
N VAL A 134 9.49 -12.47 1.15
CA VAL A 134 8.87 -12.22 2.44
C VAL A 134 8.15 -13.50 2.84
N LEU A 135 8.65 -14.17 3.87
CA LEU A 135 8.03 -15.36 4.42
C LEU A 135 7.21 -14.99 5.65
N ILE A 136 5.93 -15.32 5.63
CA ILE A 136 5.02 -15.09 6.74
C ILE A 136 4.74 -16.44 7.41
N PRO A 137 5.20 -16.64 8.67
CA PRO A 137 5.08 -17.92 9.33
C PRO A 137 3.64 -18.23 9.76
N GLY A 138 3.37 -19.50 10.00
CA GLY A 138 2.09 -20.01 10.52
C GLY A 138 0.95 -19.88 9.53
N GLU A 139 -0.21 -19.44 10.03
CA GLU A 139 -1.43 -19.29 9.23
C GLU A 139 -1.41 -18.11 8.25
N GLY A 140 -0.39 -17.25 8.30
CA GLY A 140 -0.35 -16.02 7.53
C GLY A 140 -1.11 -14.86 8.18
N ILE A 141 -1.08 -13.69 7.54
CA ILE A 141 -1.77 -12.48 8.01
C ILE A 141 -3.16 -12.43 7.36
N LEU A 142 -4.18 -12.27 8.19
CA LEU A 142 -5.57 -12.21 7.74
C LEU A 142 -5.83 -10.88 7.02
N ALA A 143 -6.41 -10.97 5.83
CA ALA A 143 -6.99 -9.88 5.06
C ALA A 143 -8.51 -10.09 5.02
N GLU A 144 -9.26 -9.20 5.62
CA GLU A 144 -10.71 -9.35 5.78
C GLU A 144 -11.48 -9.06 4.50
N GLN A 145 -11.03 -8.10 3.71
CA GLN A 145 -11.68 -7.65 2.46
C GLN A 145 -10.88 -8.05 1.21
N GLY A 146 -9.74 -8.69 1.39
CA GLY A 146 -8.85 -9.06 0.31
C GLY A 146 -7.50 -8.37 0.37
N ILE A 147 -6.69 -8.52 -0.66
CA ILE A 147 -5.32 -8.01 -0.68
C ILE A 147 -5.17 -6.97 -1.80
N PHE A 148 -4.87 -5.74 -1.41
CA PHE A 148 -4.35 -4.69 -2.26
C PHE A 148 -2.82 -4.70 -2.22
N VAL A 149 -2.18 -4.46 -3.36
CA VAL A 149 -0.74 -4.21 -3.45
C VAL A 149 -0.48 -2.77 -3.90
N GLY A 150 0.35 -2.07 -3.17
CA GLY A 150 0.91 -0.78 -3.56
C GLY A 150 2.35 -0.98 -4.03
N LEU A 151 2.63 -0.68 -5.28
CA LEU A 151 3.94 -0.80 -5.91
C LEU A 151 4.45 0.56 -6.35
N VAL A 152 5.71 0.82 -6.09
CA VAL A 152 6.43 1.95 -6.68
C VAL A 152 6.97 1.56 -8.06
N ALA A 153 7.39 2.55 -8.85
CA ALA A 153 7.95 2.31 -10.19
C ALA A 153 9.12 1.31 -10.17
N ASN A 154 9.17 0.44 -11.17
CA ASN A 154 10.20 -0.59 -11.36
C ASN A 154 10.17 -1.73 -10.33
N VAL A 155 9.09 -1.89 -9.59
CA VAL A 155 8.89 -2.99 -8.66
C VAL A 155 7.74 -3.86 -9.13
N THR A 156 7.90 -5.16 -8.97
CA THR A 156 6.85 -6.16 -9.16
C THR A 156 6.73 -7.04 -7.92
N ALA A 157 5.56 -7.59 -7.69
CA ALA A 157 5.34 -8.48 -6.56
C ALA A 157 4.52 -9.70 -6.97
N THR A 158 4.84 -10.85 -6.39
CA THR A 158 4.01 -12.05 -6.43
C THR A 158 3.63 -12.39 -5.00
N ILE A 159 2.34 -12.47 -4.72
CA ILE A 159 1.85 -12.91 -3.41
C ILE A 159 1.48 -14.39 -3.43
N PHE A 160 1.59 -15.02 -2.28
CA PHE A 160 1.05 -16.33 -1.96
C PHE A 160 -0.04 -16.16 -0.92
N TYR A 161 -1.21 -16.73 -1.17
CA TYR A 161 -2.40 -16.54 -0.32
C TYR A 161 -3.30 -17.79 -0.29
N GLY A 162 -4.18 -17.89 0.73
CA GLY A 162 -5.10 -19.01 0.89
C GLY A 162 -5.87 -19.00 2.21
#